data_8db9651e089783f0addcad34d81636ac
#
_entry.id   8db9651e089783f0addcad34d81636ac
#
_cell.length_a   1.000
_cell.length_b   1.000
_cell.length_c   1.000
_cell.angle_alpha   90.00
_cell.angle_beta   90.00
_cell.angle_gamma   90.00
#
_symmetry.space_group_name_H-M   'P 1'
#
loop_
_entity.id
_entity.type
_entity.pdbx_description
1 polymer ?
#
loop_
_entity_poly.entity_id
_entity_poly.type
_entity_poly.pdbx_seq_one_letter_code
_entity_poly.pdbx_strand_id
1 'polypeptide(L)'
;MKQRHPQARQKMSRVIDEIGAALFSCGATEVSLRLKKEPEGLRLLVQGDYLPVNRPKLERLGKLLQPEIRDPALAETFWELAGADLADDTSELALVGQILDDARVTLGDTQVEMELFVAR
;
A
#
# COMPACT_ATOMS: atom_id res chain seq x y z
N MET A 1 -0.34 -21.23 22.28
CA MET A 1 -0.52 -20.59 22.16
C MET A 1 -0.72 -19.79 21.40
N LYS A 2 -1.00 -19.50 20.96
CA LYS A 2 -1.11 -18.98 20.33
C LYS A 2 -0.93 -17.86 19.68
N GLN A 3 -0.82 -17.42 19.34
CA GLN A 3 -0.18 -16.45 18.96
C GLN A 3 -0.22 -15.99 17.59
N ARG A 4 -0.85 -16.42 16.66
CA ARG A 4 -0.92 -16.03 15.32
C ARG A 4 -1.77 -14.82 15.10
N HIS A 5 -2.62 -14.47 15.98
CA HIS A 5 -3.46 -13.29 15.84
C HIS A 5 -2.68 -11.99 15.86
N PRO A 6 -1.61 -11.86 16.65
CA PRO A 6 -0.83 -10.64 16.63
C PRO A 6 -0.23 -10.32 15.28
N GLN A 7 -0.03 -11.32 14.44
CA GLN A 7 0.60 -11.10 13.15
C GLN A 7 -0.24 -10.22 12.25
N ALA A 8 -1.56 -10.42 12.21
CA ALA A 8 -2.41 -9.60 11.37
C ALA A 8 -2.37 -8.13 11.82
N ARG A 9 -2.41 -7.91 13.13
CA ARG A 9 -2.35 -6.56 13.66
C ARG A 9 -1.02 -5.90 13.39
N GLN A 10 0.07 -6.63 13.57
CA GLN A 10 1.40 -6.10 13.32
C GLN A 10 1.58 -5.79 11.84
N LYS A 11 1.10 -6.68 10.98
CA LYS A 11 1.18 -6.44 9.56
C LYS A 11 0.39 -5.21 9.17
N MET A 12 -0.82 -5.06 9.70
CA MET A 12 -1.64 -3.92 9.36
C MET A 12 -1.04 -2.62 9.88
N SER A 13 -0.40 -2.65 11.06
CA SER A 13 0.28 -1.45 11.56
C SER A 13 1.36 -1.00 10.58
N ARG A 14 2.11 -1.94 10.03
CA ARG A 14 3.12 -1.62 9.05
C ARG A 14 2.50 -1.05 7.78
N VAL A 15 1.40 -1.64 7.34
CA VAL A 15 0.68 -1.15 6.17
C VAL A 15 0.25 0.30 6.38
N ILE A 16 -0.35 0.58 7.52
CA ILE A 16 -0.82 1.93 7.83
C ILE A 16 0.32 2.93 7.77
N ASP A 17 1.44 2.57 8.39
CA ASP A 17 2.58 3.45 8.46
C ASP A 17 3.14 3.77 7.08
N GLU A 18 3.33 2.73 6.27
CA GLU A 18 3.94 2.91 4.96
C GLU A 18 3.00 3.58 3.97
N ILE A 19 1.71 3.26 4.03
CA ILE A 19 0.74 3.88 3.13
C ILE A 19 0.64 5.38 3.43
N GLY A 20 0.59 5.74 4.70
CA GLY A 20 0.56 7.15 5.06
C GLY A 20 1.77 7.89 4.53
N ALA A 21 2.95 7.33 4.74
CA ALA A 21 4.17 7.95 4.27
C ALA A 21 4.17 8.07 2.74
N ALA A 22 3.71 7.03 2.06
CA ALA A 22 3.69 7.04 0.60
C ALA A 22 2.77 8.13 0.06
N LEU A 23 1.60 8.28 0.67
CA LEU A 23 0.66 9.30 0.19
C LEU A 23 1.18 10.70 0.44
N PHE A 24 1.80 10.95 1.60
CA PHE A 24 2.40 12.24 1.84
C PHE A 24 3.53 12.53 0.87
N SER A 25 4.27 11.51 0.47
CA SER A 25 5.33 11.71 -0.53
C SER A 25 4.76 12.04 -1.91
N CYS A 26 3.49 11.75 -2.14
CA CYS A 26 2.83 12.10 -3.39
C CYS A 26 2.09 13.44 -3.30
N GLY A 27 2.29 14.16 -2.19
CA GLY A 27 1.71 15.49 -2.05
C GLY A 27 0.41 15.55 -1.30
N ALA A 28 0.02 14.49 -0.61
CA ALA A 28 -1.19 14.51 0.18
C ALA A 28 -1.10 15.55 1.28
N THR A 29 -2.16 16.28 1.48
CA THR A 29 -2.26 17.22 2.58
C THR A 29 -3.10 16.65 3.73
N GLU A 30 -3.92 15.65 3.41
CA GLU A 30 -4.76 15.03 4.42
C GLU A 30 -5.01 13.58 4.02
N VAL A 31 -4.82 12.67 4.96
CA VAL A 31 -5.05 11.25 4.73
C VAL A 31 -5.98 10.73 5.81
N SER A 32 -7.05 10.07 5.38
CA SER A 32 -8.00 9.44 6.29
C SER A 32 -7.87 7.93 6.21
N LEU A 33 -7.85 7.29 7.36
CA LEU A 33 -7.70 5.85 7.44
C LEU A 33 -8.80 5.29 8.33
N ARG A 34 -9.48 4.25 7.84
CA ARG A 34 -10.49 3.56 8.61
C ARG A 34 -10.13 2.09 8.67
N LEU A 35 -9.95 1.58 9.87
CA LEU A 35 -9.59 0.19 10.07
C LEU A 35 -10.81 -0.57 10.56
N LYS A 36 -11.15 -1.66 9.86
CA LYS A 36 -12.30 -2.47 10.19
C LYS A 36 -11.85 -3.90 10.50
N LYS A 37 -12.40 -4.44 11.57
CA LYS A 37 -12.15 -5.82 11.95
C LYS A 37 -13.24 -6.69 11.34
N GLU A 38 -12.83 -7.71 10.61
CA GLU A 38 -13.73 -8.63 9.97
C GLU A 38 -13.41 -10.06 10.39
N PRO A 39 -14.35 -10.99 10.19
CA PRO A 39 -14.08 -12.38 10.61
C PRO A 39 -12.84 -12.98 9.96
N GLU A 40 -12.56 -12.62 8.70
CA GLU A 40 -11.43 -13.17 7.98
C GLU A 40 -10.13 -12.39 8.20
N GLY A 41 -10.19 -11.18 8.74
CA GLY A 41 -8.98 -10.40 8.89
C GLY A 41 -9.25 -8.94 9.17
N LEU A 42 -8.34 -8.10 8.73
CA LEU A 42 -8.43 -6.66 8.93
C LEU A 42 -8.50 -5.96 7.58
N ARG A 43 -9.41 -5.01 7.47
CA ARG A 43 -9.60 -4.22 6.24
C ARG A 43 -9.32 -2.77 6.53
N LEU A 44 -8.51 -2.16 5.66
CA LEU A 44 -8.14 -0.77 5.79
C LEU A 44 -8.69 0.02 4.62
N LEU A 45 -9.44 1.06 4.91
CA LEU A 45 -9.96 1.98 3.91
C LEU A 45 -9.20 3.28 4.02
N VAL A 46 -8.61 3.72 2.91
CA VAL A 46 -7.75 4.88 2.87
C VAL A 46 -8.30 5.88 1.88
N GLN A 47 -8.31 7.15 2.27
CA GLN A 47 -8.67 8.23 1.38
C GLN A 47 -7.67 9.36 1.56
N GLY A 48 -7.29 9.99 0.47
CA GLY A 48 -6.38 11.11 0.53
C GLY A 48 -6.41 11.91 -0.75
N ASP A 49 -5.78 13.07 -0.70
CA ASP A 49 -5.55 13.87 -1.90
C ASP A 49 -4.13 13.63 -2.39
N TYR A 50 -3.83 14.13 -3.57
CA TYR A 50 -2.48 14.07 -4.11
C TYR A 50 -2.30 15.16 -5.15
N LEU A 51 -1.04 15.52 -5.40
CA LEU A 51 -0.74 16.48 -6.46
C LEU A 51 -0.79 15.76 -7.81
N PRO A 52 -1.53 16.31 -8.79
CA PRO A 52 -1.64 15.64 -10.08
C PRO A 52 -0.31 15.35 -10.76
N VAL A 53 0.71 16.16 -10.51
CA VAL A 53 2.03 15.91 -11.08
C VAL A 53 2.62 14.60 -10.57
N ASN A 54 2.15 14.12 -9.43
CA ASN A 54 2.63 12.87 -8.84
C ASN A 54 1.78 11.67 -9.21
N ARG A 55 0.80 11.84 -10.10
CA ARG A 55 -0.06 10.73 -10.49
C ARG A 55 0.72 9.53 -11.04
N PRO A 56 1.73 9.71 -11.91
CA PRO A 56 2.48 8.55 -12.38
C PRO A 56 3.19 7.81 -11.24
N LYS A 57 3.72 8.55 -10.28
CA LYS A 57 4.34 7.92 -9.11
C LYS A 57 3.32 7.12 -8.32
N LEU A 58 2.15 7.71 -8.11
CA LEU A 58 1.11 7.05 -7.34
C LEU A 58 0.61 5.79 -8.05
N GLU A 59 0.51 5.84 -9.37
CA GLU A 59 0.13 4.65 -10.14
C GLU A 59 1.14 3.52 -9.97
N ARG A 60 2.43 3.85 -9.99
CA ARG A 60 3.46 2.85 -9.79
C ARG A 60 3.40 2.27 -8.38
N LEU A 61 3.21 3.12 -7.38
CA LEU A 61 3.10 2.64 -6.01
C LEU A 61 1.88 1.74 -5.83
N GLY A 62 0.77 2.10 -6.48
CA GLY A 62 -0.43 1.28 -6.42
C GLY A 62 -0.22 -0.11 -6.98
N LYS A 63 0.57 -0.22 -8.03
CA LYS A 63 0.84 -1.53 -8.60
C LYS A 63 1.67 -2.40 -7.68
N LEU A 64 2.56 -1.80 -6.89
CA LEU A 64 3.35 -2.55 -5.94
C LEU A 64 2.52 -3.20 -4.86
N LEU A 65 1.33 -2.68 -4.61
CA LEU A 65 0.44 -3.22 -3.59
C LEU A 65 -0.37 -4.41 -4.08
N GLN A 66 -0.39 -4.65 -5.40
CA GLN A 66 -1.24 -5.72 -5.94
C GLN A 66 -0.63 -7.09 -5.67
N PRO A 67 -1.45 -8.04 -5.18
CA PRO A 67 -0.93 -9.38 -4.87
C PRO A 67 -0.30 -10.09 -6.07
N GLU A 68 -0.74 -9.79 -7.28
CA GLU A 68 -0.21 -10.48 -8.45
C GLU A 68 1.23 -10.08 -8.77
N ILE A 69 1.79 -9.09 -8.09
CA ILE A 69 3.19 -8.70 -8.30
C ILE A 69 4.12 -9.38 -7.29
N ARG A 70 3.63 -10.42 -6.64
CA ARG A 70 4.45 -11.13 -5.66
C ARG A 70 5.53 -12.01 -6.30
N ASP A 71 5.38 -12.32 -7.58
CA ASP A 71 6.39 -13.08 -8.28
C ASP A 71 7.73 -12.38 -8.18
N PRO A 72 8.76 -13.04 -7.62
CA PRO A 72 10.05 -12.35 -7.44
C PRO A 72 10.64 -11.83 -8.73
N ALA A 73 10.47 -12.54 -9.83
CA ALA A 73 11.02 -12.08 -11.11
C ALA A 73 10.32 -10.80 -11.56
N LEU A 74 9.01 -10.75 -11.40
CA LEU A 74 8.26 -9.55 -11.76
C LEU A 74 8.61 -8.40 -10.84
N ALA A 75 8.80 -8.69 -9.56
CA ALA A 75 9.14 -7.67 -8.60
C ALA A 75 10.48 -7.03 -8.94
N GLU A 76 11.48 -7.85 -9.30
CA GLU A 76 12.78 -7.32 -9.69
C GLU A 76 12.67 -6.44 -10.92
N THR A 77 11.93 -6.89 -11.91
CA THR A 77 11.73 -6.10 -13.12
C THR A 77 11.07 -4.78 -12.79
N PHE A 78 10.08 -4.83 -11.92
CA PHE A 78 9.38 -3.63 -11.51
C PHE A 78 10.32 -2.65 -10.81
N TRP A 79 11.19 -3.18 -9.95
CA TRP A 79 12.17 -2.35 -9.26
C TRP A 79 13.07 -1.62 -10.23
N GLU A 80 13.56 -2.33 -11.22
CA GLU A 80 14.43 -1.72 -12.21
C GLU A 80 13.72 -0.63 -12.99
N LEU A 81 12.47 -0.87 -13.34
CA LEU A 81 11.70 0.12 -14.09
C LEU A 81 11.32 1.34 -13.24
N ALA A 82 11.15 1.14 -11.95
CA ALA A 82 10.80 2.24 -11.06
C ALA A 82 11.94 3.24 -10.91
N GLY A 83 13.18 2.77 -11.03
CA GLY A 83 14.32 3.66 -11.01
C GLY A 83 14.73 4.10 -9.62
N ALA A 84 15.81 4.86 -9.59
CA ALA A 84 16.39 5.27 -8.32
C ALA A 84 15.54 6.27 -7.56
N ASP A 85 14.72 7.03 -8.28
CA ASP A 85 13.92 8.07 -7.64
C ASP A 85 12.95 7.51 -6.60
N LEU A 86 12.52 6.26 -6.80
CA LEU A 86 11.57 5.64 -5.90
C LEU A 86 12.21 4.60 -4.99
N ALA A 87 13.53 4.50 -5.00
CA ALA A 87 14.21 3.38 -4.36
C ALA A 87 13.88 3.28 -2.88
N ASP A 88 13.94 4.40 -2.16
CA ASP A 88 13.74 4.37 -0.72
C ASP A 88 12.28 4.12 -0.36
N ASP A 89 11.37 4.82 -1.05
CA ASP A 89 9.94 4.68 -0.74
C ASP A 89 9.41 3.33 -1.17
N THR A 90 9.83 2.85 -2.34
CA THR A 90 9.23 1.63 -2.89
C THR A 90 9.73 0.36 -2.23
N SER A 91 10.93 0.39 -1.60
CA SER A 91 11.40 -0.82 -0.94
C SER A 91 10.47 -1.22 0.21
N GLU A 92 10.05 -0.23 1.00
CA GLU A 92 9.13 -0.51 2.08
C GLU A 92 7.75 -0.85 1.56
N LEU A 93 7.31 -0.14 0.51
CA LEU A 93 5.98 -0.38 -0.03
C LEU A 93 5.89 -1.74 -0.72
N ALA A 94 6.98 -2.21 -1.32
CA ALA A 94 7.00 -3.54 -1.90
C ALA A 94 6.80 -4.61 -0.83
N LEU A 95 7.39 -4.40 0.35
CA LEU A 95 7.16 -5.31 1.47
C LEU A 95 5.71 -5.29 1.90
N VAL A 96 5.10 -4.11 1.90
CA VAL A 96 3.68 -4.00 2.22
C VAL A 96 2.84 -4.81 1.23
N GLY A 97 3.18 -4.74 -0.07
CA GLY A 97 2.46 -5.52 -1.06
C GLY A 97 2.52 -7.00 -0.82
N GLN A 98 3.64 -7.48 -0.25
CA GLN A 98 3.76 -8.90 0.07
C GLN A 98 2.96 -9.29 1.31
N ILE A 99 2.67 -8.32 2.16
CA ILE A 99 1.88 -8.55 3.37
C ILE A 99 0.39 -8.63 3.04
N LEU A 100 -0.05 -7.82 2.08
CA LEU A 100 -1.48 -7.71 1.78
C LEU A 100 -2.00 -8.95 1.07
N ASP A 101 -3.22 -9.32 1.40
CA ASP A 101 -3.90 -10.43 0.73
C ASP A 101 -4.83 -9.92 -0.35
N ASP A 102 -5.20 -8.65 -0.30
CA ASP A 102 -6.00 -8.02 -1.34
C ASP A 102 -5.75 -6.52 -1.31
N ALA A 103 -5.80 -5.91 -2.47
CA ALA A 103 -5.57 -4.48 -2.58
C ALA A 103 -6.32 -3.93 -3.77
N ARG A 104 -7.02 -2.82 -3.56
CA ARG A 104 -7.72 -2.11 -4.62
C ARG A 104 -7.40 -0.64 -4.49
N VAL A 105 -6.93 -0.03 -5.57
CA VAL A 105 -6.56 1.37 -5.60
C VAL A 105 -7.34 2.06 -6.70
N THR A 106 -8.00 3.15 -6.35
CA THR A 106 -8.78 3.94 -7.31
C THR A 106 -8.29 5.37 -7.29
N LEU A 107 -7.93 5.88 -8.47
CA LEU A 107 -7.42 7.24 -8.61
C LEU A 107 -8.43 8.13 -9.29
N GLY A 108 -8.79 9.23 -8.63
CA GLY A 108 -9.53 10.32 -9.26
C GLY A 108 -8.56 11.39 -9.73
N ASP A 109 -9.09 12.56 -10.07
CA ASP A 109 -8.25 13.64 -10.56
C ASP A 109 -7.29 14.17 -9.50
N THR A 110 -7.77 14.32 -8.28
CA THR A 110 -6.95 14.80 -7.18
C THR A 110 -7.13 13.98 -5.90
N GLN A 111 -7.87 12.87 -5.98
CA GLN A 111 -8.19 12.04 -4.82
C GLN A 111 -7.80 10.61 -5.09
N VAL A 112 -7.40 9.93 -4.04
CA VAL A 112 -7.06 8.51 -4.12
C VAL A 112 -7.82 7.77 -3.03
N GLU A 113 -8.31 6.58 -3.37
CA GLU A 113 -8.95 5.68 -2.43
C GLU A 113 -8.29 4.32 -2.53
N MET A 114 -8.08 3.71 -1.38
CA MET A 114 -7.53 2.36 -1.33
C MET A 114 -8.35 1.50 -0.40
N GLU A 115 -8.47 0.23 -0.76
CA GLU A 115 -9.08 -0.76 0.10
C GLU A 115 -8.10 -1.92 0.19
N LEU A 116 -7.56 -2.13 1.40
CA LEU A 116 -6.48 -3.08 1.62
C LEU A 116 -6.91 -4.10 2.65
N PHE A 117 -6.49 -5.35 2.46
CA PHE A 117 -6.94 -6.43 3.34
C PHE A 117 -5.78 -7.31 3.75
N VAL A 118 -5.72 -7.61 5.05
CA VAL A 118 -4.76 -8.57 5.60
C VAL A 118 -5.54 -9.67 6.30
N ALA A 119 -5.40 -10.90 5.82
CA ALA A 119 -6.09 -12.04 6.39
C ALA A 119 -5.41 -12.45 7.70
N ARG A 120 -6.18 -13.11 8.54
CA ARG A 120 -5.64 -13.65 9.76
C ARG A 120 -4.66 -14.76 9.51
#